data_e986d2ea923467f6a04480f9b9ce0a8b
#
_entry.id   e986d2ea923467f6a04480f9b9ce0a8b
#
_cell.length_a   1.000
_cell.length_b   1.000
_cell.length_c   1.000
_cell.angle_alpha   90.00
_cell.angle_beta   90.00
_cell.angle_gamma   90.00
#
_symmetry.space_group_name_H-M   'P 1'
#
loop_
_entity.id
_entity.type
_entity.pdbx_description
1 polymer ?
#
loop_
_entity_poly.entity_id
_entity_poly.type
_entity_poly.pdbx_seq_one_letter_code
_entity_poly.pdbx_strand_id
1 'polypeptide(L)'
;MKETKDALRASMAPELQTSGWLNTPEPLTLASLRGKVVVLHTFQIFCPGCVQMGIPQAQRIAQEFDPSRVAVIGLHTVFEHHEVMGRDALEVFVYEYRLRFPIGIDKYDGPAQGVPLTMRAYQMQGTPSLVLIDKTGRIRFHKFGHVSDLAVGFSIGALLSEEMEETTDVTPPTTTGTGNTPCDEDGCSI
;
A
#
# COMPACT_ATOMS: atom_id res chain seq x y z
N MET A 1 22.11 1.91 -6.00
CA MET A 1 21.16 2.15 -4.88
C MET A 1 20.00 3.11 -5.21
N LYS A 2 20.13 4.02 -6.18
CA LYS A 2 19.02 4.89 -6.66
C LYS A 2 18.04 4.13 -7.58
N GLU A 3 18.54 3.31 -8.50
CA GLU A 3 17.73 2.54 -9.46
C GLU A 3 16.77 1.54 -8.82
N THR A 4 17.17 0.89 -7.68
CA THR A 4 16.31 -0.07 -6.97
C THR A 4 15.13 0.61 -6.27
N LYS A 5 15.27 1.88 -5.85
CA LYS A 5 14.19 2.65 -5.22
C LYS A 5 13.17 3.16 -6.23
N ASP A 6 13.60 3.49 -7.44
CA ASP A 6 12.70 3.93 -8.51
C ASP A 6 11.93 2.75 -9.13
N ALA A 7 12.52 1.56 -9.16
CA ALA A 7 11.85 0.33 -9.60
C ALA A 7 10.68 -0.07 -8.67
N LEU A 8 10.81 0.14 -7.35
CA LEU A 8 9.72 -0.11 -6.38
C LEU A 8 8.56 0.88 -6.55
N ARG A 9 8.82 2.12 -6.94
CA ARG A 9 7.80 3.19 -7.07
C ARG A 9 6.77 2.97 -8.18
N ALA A 10 6.97 2.05 -9.09
CA ALA A 10 6.02 1.71 -10.15
C ALA A 10 5.57 0.24 -10.10
N SER A 11 6.08 -0.52 -9.13
CA SER A 11 5.78 -1.95 -9.00
C SER A 11 4.46 -2.17 -8.24
N MET A 12 3.86 -3.34 -8.46
CA MET A 12 2.77 -3.81 -7.60
C MET A 12 3.26 -3.91 -6.17
N ALA A 13 2.46 -3.39 -5.24
CA ALA A 13 2.76 -3.49 -3.83
C ALA A 13 2.71 -4.96 -3.37
N PRO A 14 3.77 -5.47 -2.71
CA PRO A 14 3.72 -6.78 -2.10
C PRO A 14 2.59 -6.87 -1.07
N GLU A 15 1.95 -8.03 -0.95
CA GLU A 15 0.94 -8.24 0.08
C GLU A 15 1.52 -8.08 1.50
N LEU A 16 0.69 -7.59 2.44
CA LEU A 16 1.06 -7.42 3.83
C LEU A 16 1.14 -8.77 4.52
N GLN A 17 2.30 -9.13 5.03
CA GLN A 17 2.54 -10.38 5.74
C GLN A 17 2.42 -10.13 7.24
N THR A 18 1.21 -10.30 7.77
CA THR A 18 0.90 -10.02 9.17
C THR A 18 0.65 -11.29 9.98
N SER A 19 0.94 -11.23 11.28
CA SER A 19 0.62 -12.28 12.27
C SER A 19 -0.70 -12.03 12.99
N GLY A 20 -1.28 -10.85 12.82
CA GLY A 20 -2.56 -10.46 13.43
C GLY A 20 -2.92 -9.04 13.09
N TRP A 21 -4.13 -8.64 13.50
CA TRP A 21 -4.69 -7.32 13.27
C TRP A 21 -5.37 -6.78 14.52
N LEU A 22 -5.44 -5.45 14.63
CA LEU A 22 -6.25 -4.69 15.57
C LEU A 22 -7.15 -3.71 14.80
N ASN A 23 -8.24 -3.29 15.41
CA ASN A 23 -9.22 -2.33 14.86
C ASN A 23 -9.86 -2.75 13.52
N THR A 24 -9.90 -4.03 13.25
CA THR A 24 -10.63 -4.59 12.10
C THR A 24 -11.19 -5.95 12.47
N PRO A 25 -12.42 -6.30 12.03
CA PRO A 25 -13.02 -7.60 12.33
C PRO A 25 -12.32 -8.76 11.60
N GLU A 26 -11.74 -8.47 10.43
CA GLU A 26 -11.08 -9.46 9.57
C GLU A 26 -9.71 -8.95 9.10
N PRO A 27 -8.78 -9.85 8.79
CA PRO A 27 -7.51 -9.47 8.18
C PRO A 27 -7.72 -8.74 6.85
N LEU A 28 -6.99 -7.63 6.67
CA LEU A 28 -7.02 -6.88 5.41
C LEU A 28 -5.97 -7.41 4.43
N THR A 29 -6.33 -7.40 3.17
CA THR A 29 -5.41 -7.65 2.05
C THR A 29 -5.38 -6.45 1.12
N LEU A 30 -4.27 -6.21 0.44
CA LEU A 30 -4.23 -5.15 -0.57
C LEU A 30 -5.18 -5.44 -1.74
N ALA A 31 -5.47 -6.70 -2.00
CA ALA A 31 -6.46 -7.10 -2.99
C ALA A 31 -7.87 -6.62 -2.62
N SER A 32 -8.26 -6.71 -1.35
CA SER A 32 -9.58 -6.22 -0.87
C SER A 32 -9.70 -4.69 -0.84
N LEU A 33 -8.59 -3.99 -0.99
CA LEU A 33 -8.51 -2.53 -0.98
C LEU A 33 -8.38 -1.91 -2.37
N ARG A 34 -8.49 -2.71 -3.44
CA ARG A 34 -8.51 -2.18 -4.81
C ARG A 34 -9.62 -1.14 -4.99
N GLY A 35 -9.34 -0.12 -5.78
CA GLY A 35 -10.22 1.04 -5.95
C GLY A 35 -9.99 2.14 -4.92
N LYS A 36 -9.27 1.87 -3.82
CA LYS A 36 -8.90 2.88 -2.82
C LYS A 36 -7.42 3.25 -2.93
N VAL A 37 -7.09 4.47 -2.56
CA VAL A 37 -5.71 4.85 -2.24
C VAL A 37 -5.38 4.28 -0.86
N VAL A 38 -4.28 3.53 -0.75
CA VAL A 38 -3.84 2.99 0.54
C VAL A 38 -2.68 3.81 1.07
N VAL A 39 -2.82 4.25 2.32
CA VAL A 39 -1.79 4.94 3.09
C VAL A 39 -1.27 3.93 4.12
N LEU A 40 -0.13 3.32 3.83
CA LEU A 40 0.53 2.40 4.75
C LEU A 40 1.57 3.16 5.56
N HIS A 41 1.35 3.23 6.86
CA HIS A 41 2.23 3.90 7.81
C HIS A 41 2.87 2.88 8.76
N THR A 42 4.20 2.69 8.66
CA THR A 42 4.90 1.74 9.52
C THR A 42 5.45 2.41 10.76
N PHE A 43 5.38 1.71 11.88
CA PHE A 43 5.78 2.26 13.18
C PHE A 43 6.24 1.19 14.17
N GLN A 44 6.95 1.63 15.21
CA GLN A 44 7.17 0.91 16.47
C GLN A 44 6.67 1.79 17.62
N ILE A 45 6.12 1.19 18.66
CA ILE A 45 5.51 1.91 19.78
C ILE A 45 6.52 2.73 20.59
N PHE A 46 7.79 2.36 20.59
CA PHE A 46 8.86 3.10 21.29
C PHE A 46 9.74 3.95 20.35
N CYS A 47 9.38 4.07 19.08
CA CYS A 47 10.07 4.95 18.15
C CYS A 47 9.60 6.40 18.32
N PRO A 48 10.46 7.33 18.79
CA PRO A 48 10.05 8.73 19.04
C PRO A 48 9.48 9.42 17.80
N GLY A 49 10.09 9.25 16.64
CA GLY A 49 9.59 9.83 15.38
C GLY A 49 8.24 9.27 14.97
N CYS A 50 7.97 7.98 15.28
CA CYS A 50 6.68 7.37 15.05
C CYS A 50 5.61 8.00 15.94
N VAL A 51 5.87 8.09 17.24
CA VAL A 51 4.90 8.58 18.24
C VAL A 51 4.62 10.07 18.08
N GLN A 52 5.67 10.87 17.85
CA GLN A 52 5.54 12.33 17.80
C GLN A 52 5.03 12.86 16.45
N MET A 53 5.30 12.16 15.35
CA MET A 53 4.98 12.65 14.01
C MET A 53 4.16 11.67 13.18
N GLY A 54 4.60 10.42 13.07
CA GLY A 54 4.01 9.45 12.16
C GLY A 54 2.58 9.06 12.53
N ILE A 55 2.36 8.63 13.77
CA ILE A 55 1.03 8.24 14.26
C ILE A 55 0.04 9.41 14.22
N PRO A 56 0.38 10.64 14.70
CA PRO A 56 -0.51 11.79 14.56
C PRO A 56 -0.84 12.12 13.10
N GLN A 57 0.10 11.96 12.17
CA GLN A 57 -0.15 12.15 10.74
C GLN A 57 -1.16 11.11 10.21
N ALA A 58 -0.95 9.83 10.52
CA ALA A 58 -1.88 8.78 10.12
C ALA A 58 -3.30 9.01 10.66
N GLN A 59 -3.42 9.48 11.92
CA GLN A 59 -4.71 9.83 12.52
C GLN A 59 -5.39 11.00 11.77
N ARG A 60 -4.65 12.06 11.43
CA ARG A 60 -5.21 13.18 10.65
C ARG A 60 -5.67 12.73 9.27
N ILE A 61 -4.88 11.94 8.57
CA ILE A 61 -5.27 11.40 7.26
C ILE A 61 -6.55 10.55 7.38
N ALA A 62 -6.65 9.69 8.40
CA ALA A 62 -7.83 8.87 8.61
C ALA A 62 -9.09 9.68 8.99
N GLN A 63 -8.94 10.88 9.53
CA GLN A 63 -10.04 11.78 9.88
C GLN A 63 -10.48 12.66 8.71
N GLU A 64 -9.54 13.10 7.86
CA GLU A 64 -9.78 14.07 6.79
C GLU A 64 -10.28 13.42 5.49
N PHE A 65 -9.92 12.17 5.23
CA PHE A 65 -10.28 11.49 3.99
C PHE A 65 -11.40 10.48 4.18
N ASP A 66 -12.30 10.41 3.20
CA ASP A 66 -13.38 9.43 3.17
C ASP A 66 -12.82 7.99 3.15
N PRO A 67 -13.16 7.13 4.13
CA PRO A 67 -12.67 5.75 4.21
C PRO A 67 -13.14 4.86 3.05
N SER A 68 -14.15 5.28 2.29
CA SER A 68 -14.54 4.60 1.05
C SER A 68 -13.53 4.81 -0.08
N ARG A 69 -12.71 5.88 -0.01
CA ARG A 69 -11.75 6.27 -1.05
C ARG A 69 -10.29 6.13 -0.62
N VAL A 70 -10.01 6.31 0.69
CA VAL A 70 -8.66 6.22 1.26
C VAL A 70 -8.67 5.24 2.42
N ALA A 71 -7.84 4.21 2.35
CA ALA A 71 -7.62 3.27 3.43
C ALA A 71 -6.31 3.60 4.14
N VAL A 72 -6.39 3.97 5.42
CA VAL A 72 -5.19 4.16 6.26
C VAL A 72 -4.92 2.86 7.01
N ILE A 73 -3.71 2.38 6.95
CA ILE A 73 -3.24 1.17 7.64
C ILE A 73 -1.98 1.52 8.43
N GLY A 74 -2.01 1.26 9.72
CA GLY A 74 -0.80 1.18 10.54
C GLY A 74 -0.18 -0.21 10.44
N LEU A 75 1.12 -0.30 10.29
CA LEU A 75 1.85 -1.57 10.38
C LEU A 75 2.86 -1.48 11.51
N HIS A 76 2.59 -2.24 12.58
CA HIS A 76 3.52 -2.38 13.70
C HIS A 76 4.62 -3.35 13.29
N THR A 77 5.76 -2.81 12.86
CA THR A 77 6.89 -3.57 12.33
C THR A 77 8.07 -3.49 13.31
N VAL A 78 8.23 -4.54 14.12
CA VAL A 78 9.22 -4.61 15.21
C VAL A 78 10.47 -5.30 14.70
N PHE A 79 11.60 -4.59 14.69
CA PHE A 79 12.91 -5.11 14.30
C PHE A 79 13.96 -4.97 15.41
N GLU A 80 13.59 -4.38 16.54
CA GLU A 80 14.40 -4.24 17.74
C GLU A 80 13.50 -4.33 18.99
N HIS A 81 14.06 -4.65 20.16
CA HIS A 81 13.33 -4.71 21.44
C HIS A 81 12.06 -5.58 21.38
N HIS A 82 12.12 -6.72 20.71
CA HIS A 82 10.98 -7.62 20.49
C HIS A 82 10.28 -8.06 21.76
N GLU A 83 11.04 -8.23 22.87
CA GLU A 83 10.56 -8.69 24.17
C GLU A 83 9.59 -7.71 24.85
N VAL A 84 9.65 -6.41 24.49
CA VAL A 84 8.82 -5.36 25.12
C VAL A 84 7.84 -4.70 24.14
N MET A 85 7.88 -5.03 22.86
CA MET A 85 6.99 -4.50 21.83
C MET A 85 6.06 -5.57 21.24
N GLY A 86 5.65 -6.52 22.09
CA GLY A 86 4.68 -7.55 21.71
C GLY A 86 3.26 -7.02 21.55
N ARG A 87 2.36 -7.95 21.26
CA ARG A 87 0.94 -7.65 21.00
C ARG A 87 0.26 -6.92 22.17
N ASP A 88 0.50 -7.37 23.42
CA ASP A 88 -0.15 -6.77 24.58
C ASP A 88 0.24 -5.30 24.76
N ALA A 89 1.53 -4.98 24.59
CA ALA A 89 2.01 -3.60 24.63
C ALA A 89 1.40 -2.75 23.49
N LEU A 90 1.25 -3.34 22.31
CA LEU A 90 0.60 -2.67 21.18
C LEU A 90 -0.88 -2.40 21.46
N GLU A 91 -1.62 -3.32 22.05
CA GLU A 91 -3.03 -3.14 22.41
C GLU A 91 -3.22 -1.99 23.41
N VAL A 92 -2.38 -1.91 24.43
CA VAL A 92 -2.34 -0.79 25.37
C VAL A 92 -2.04 0.53 24.63
N PHE A 93 -1.02 0.53 23.80
CA PHE A 93 -0.66 1.71 23.00
C PHE A 93 -1.82 2.19 22.11
N VAL A 94 -2.46 1.27 21.39
CA VAL A 94 -3.62 1.57 20.53
C VAL A 94 -4.77 2.18 21.33
N TYR A 95 -5.03 1.66 22.51
CA TYR A 95 -6.07 2.19 23.42
C TYR A 95 -5.72 3.58 23.93
N GLU A 96 -4.54 3.78 24.48
CA GLU A 96 -4.10 5.06 25.10
C GLU A 96 -3.99 6.18 24.05
N TYR A 97 -3.46 5.86 22.84
CA TYR A 97 -3.37 6.82 21.74
C TYR A 97 -4.66 6.95 20.92
N ARG A 98 -5.72 6.18 21.27
CA ARG A 98 -7.04 6.19 20.61
C ARG A 98 -6.97 5.98 19.11
N LEU A 99 -6.10 5.08 18.68
CA LEU A 99 -5.96 4.75 17.26
C LEU A 99 -7.20 3.99 16.80
N ARG A 100 -7.81 4.42 15.70
CA ARG A 100 -9.06 3.83 15.20
C ARG A 100 -8.95 3.18 13.83
N PHE A 101 -7.88 3.48 13.10
CA PHE A 101 -7.61 2.83 11.83
C PHE A 101 -7.06 1.40 12.04
N PRO A 102 -7.21 0.51 11.04
CA PRO A 102 -6.68 -0.85 11.10
C PRO A 102 -5.18 -0.88 11.34
N ILE A 103 -4.73 -1.78 12.20
CA ILE A 103 -3.31 -1.96 12.52
C ILE A 103 -2.95 -3.42 12.32
N GLY A 104 -2.05 -3.69 11.36
CA GLY A 104 -1.43 -4.97 11.15
C GLY A 104 -0.19 -5.14 12.03
N ILE A 105 0.01 -6.35 12.53
CA ILE A 105 1.24 -6.75 13.23
C ILE A 105 2.12 -7.46 12.21
N ASP A 106 3.22 -6.80 11.81
CA ASP A 106 4.12 -7.36 10.80
C ASP A 106 4.70 -8.69 11.28
N LYS A 107 4.67 -9.69 10.43
CA LYS A 107 5.12 -11.03 10.79
C LYS A 107 6.65 -11.06 10.88
N TYR A 108 7.15 -11.59 11.98
CA TYR A 108 8.57 -11.81 12.23
C TYR A 108 8.86 -13.31 12.27
N ASP A 109 9.80 -13.76 11.46
CA ASP A 109 10.18 -15.17 11.34
C ASP A 109 11.45 -15.56 12.12
N GLY A 110 11.83 -14.69 13.07
CA GLY A 110 12.93 -14.93 14.02
C GLY A 110 14.22 -14.20 13.68
N PRO A 111 15.19 -14.24 14.62
CA PRO A 111 16.41 -13.42 14.57
C PRO A 111 17.31 -13.71 13.36
N ALA A 112 17.25 -14.90 12.78
CA ALA A 112 18.06 -15.26 11.61
C ALA A 112 17.76 -14.42 10.36
N GLN A 113 16.56 -13.83 10.26
CA GLN A 113 16.12 -13.02 9.13
C GLN A 113 16.28 -11.51 9.34
N GLY A 114 16.57 -11.07 10.57
CA GLY A 114 16.90 -9.69 10.94
C GLY A 114 15.71 -8.74 11.01
N VAL A 115 14.83 -8.70 10.01
CA VAL A 115 13.70 -7.75 9.91
C VAL A 115 12.39 -8.45 9.56
N PRO A 116 11.22 -7.87 9.96
CA PRO A 116 9.90 -8.41 9.63
C PRO A 116 9.65 -8.57 8.12
N LEU A 117 8.72 -9.46 7.78
CA LEU A 117 8.51 -9.91 6.41
C LEU A 117 8.03 -8.79 5.47
N THR A 118 7.04 -7.99 5.92
CA THR A 118 6.56 -6.87 5.11
C THR A 118 7.62 -5.80 4.99
N MET A 119 8.31 -5.47 6.09
CA MET A 119 9.41 -4.51 6.08
C MET A 119 10.48 -4.91 5.06
N ARG A 120 10.83 -6.19 5.00
CA ARG A 120 11.79 -6.75 4.05
C ARG A 120 11.28 -6.68 2.61
N ALA A 121 10.03 -7.10 2.36
CA ALA A 121 9.42 -7.08 1.04
C ALA A 121 9.34 -5.67 0.43
N TYR A 122 9.09 -4.66 1.26
CA TYR A 122 9.06 -3.25 0.87
C TYR A 122 10.44 -2.58 0.90
N GLN A 123 11.51 -3.29 1.28
CA GLN A 123 12.87 -2.75 1.42
C GLN A 123 12.91 -1.49 2.31
N MET A 124 12.14 -1.50 3.40
CA MET A 124 12.09 -0.38 4.33
C MET A 124 13.39 -0.26 5.11
N GLN A 125 13.82 0.97 5.38
CA GLN A 125 15.08 1.26 6.07
C GLN A 125 14.92 1.42 7.59
N GLY A 126 13.67 1.54 8.05
CA GLY A 126 13.33 1.79 9.44
C GLY A 126 11.93 2.39 9.57
N THR A 127 11.64 2.88 10.77
CA THR A 127 10.40 3.55 11.11
C THR A 127 10.63 4.98 11.60
N PRO A 128 9.69 5.92 11.37
CA PRO A 128 8.48 5.73 10.57
C PRO A 128 8.80 5.61 9.08
N SER A 129 8.01 4.83 8.35
CA SER A 129 8.00 4.85 6.89
C SER A 129 6.58 5.04 6.39
N LEU A 130 6.43 5.82 5.32
CA LEU A 130 5.17 6.08 4.65
C LEU A 130 5.20 5.53 3.24
N VAL A 131 4.19 4.73 2.89
CA VAL A 131 3.97 4.21 1.54
C VAL A 131 2.58 4.61 1.08
N LEU A 132 2.47 5.20 -0.13
CA LEU A 132 1.20 5.40 -0.80
C LEU A 132 1.08 4.40 -1.95
N ILE A 133 -0.04 3.71 -1.97
CA ILE A 133 -0.39 2.72 -2.98
C ILE A 133 -1.65 3.24 -3.69
N ASP A 134 -1.63 3.23 -5.02
CA ASP A 134 -2.76 3.71 -5.81
C ASP A 134 -3.92 2.70 -5.87
N LYS A 135 -5.01 3.10 -6.50
CA LYS A 135 -6.24 2.32 -6.66
C LYS A 135 -6.00 0.98 -7.36
N THR A 136 -4.96 0.90 -8.20
CA THR A 136 -4.58 -0.33 -8.91
C THR A 136 -3.62 -1.22 -8.11
N GLY A 137 -3.16 -0.75 -6.94
CA GLY A 137 -2.25 -1.45 -6.05
C GLY A 137 -0.77 -1.26 -6.35
N ARG A 138 -0.41 -0.23 -7.07
CA ARG A 138 0.99 0.11 -7.35
C ARG A 138 1.53 1.07 -6.31
N ILE A 139 2.80 0.88 -5.91
CA ILE A 139 3.49 1.82 -5.02
C ILE A 139 3.77 3.09 -5.83
N ARG A 140 3.24 4.23 -5.36
CA ARG A 140 3.44 5.54 -5.97
C ARG A 140 4.37 6.44 -5.16
N PHE A 141 4.45 6.18 -3.88
CA PHE A 141 5.30 6.92 -2.95
C PHE A 141 5.85 5.98 -1.88
N HIS A 142 7.13 6.12 -1.54
CA HIS A 142 7.77 5.39 -0.45
C HIS A 142 8.86 6.27 0.16
N LYS A 143 8.72 6.59 1.44
CA LYS A 143 9.66 7.46 2.15
C LYS A 143 9.90 6.96 3.57
N PHE A 144 11.17 6.82 3.92
CA PHE A 144 11.63 6.67 5.30
C PHE A 144 11.71 8.04 5.97
N GLY A 145 11.30 8.12 7.23
CA GLY A 145 11.22 9.34 8.01
C GLY A 145 9.94 10.15 7.75
N HIS A 146 9.86 11.31 8.37
CA HIS A 146 8.70 12.20 8.28
C HIS A 146 8.57 12.87 6.92
N VAL A 147 7.33 13.02 6.47
CA VAL A 147 6.92 13.81 5.30
C VAL A 147 5.90 14.84 5.77
N SER A 148 5.96 16.07 5.27
CA SER A 148 4.98 17.08 5.66
C SER A 148 3.55 16.71 5.27
N ASP A 149 2.58 17.08 6.11
CA ASP A 149 1.16 16.80 5.85
C ASP A 149 0.70 17.37 4.51
N LEU A 150 1.20 18.56 4.14
CA LEU A 150 0.87 19.18 2.86
C LEU A 150 1.33 18.33 1.67
N ALA A 151 2.54 17.80 1.71
CA ALA A 151 3.07 16.94 0.64
C ALA A 151 2.32 15.59 0.57
N VAL A 152 1.97 15.01 1.70
CA VAL A 152 1.20 13.77 1.76
C VAL A 152 -0.22 14.00 1.24
N GLY A 153 -0.90 15.05 1.70
CA GLY A 153 -2.25 15.43 1.26
C GLY A 153 -2.30 15.69 -0.24
N PHE A 154 -1.33 16.44 -0.78
CA PHE A 154 -1.19 16.65 -2.23
C PHE A 154 -1.05 15.33 -3.00
N SER A 155 -0.18 14.43 -2.52
CA SER A 155 0.05 13.14 -3.16
C SER A 155 -1.20 12.24 -3.14
N ILE A 156 -1.92 12.20 -2.02
CA ILE A 156 -3.19 11.46 -1.91
C ILE A 156 -4.22 12.07 -2.87
N GLY A 157 -4.37 13.40 -2.90
CA GLY A 157 -5.29 14.10 -3.78
C GLY A 157 -5.02 13.81 -5.26
N ALA A 158 -3.75 13.82 -5.67
CA ALA A 158 -3.33 13.45 -7.02
C ALA A 158 -3.73 12.01 -7.37
N LEU A 159 -3.48 11.05 -6.48
CA LEU A 159 -3.86 9.64 -6.68
C LEU A 159 -5.38 9.44 -6.72
N LEU A 160 -6.13 10.23 -5.98
CA LEU A 160 -7.59 10.18 -5.99
C LEU A 160 -8.19 10.71 -7.28
N SER A 161 -7.54 11.67 -7.95
CA SER A 161 -8.00 12.24 -9.23
C SER A 161 -7.61 11.40 -10.46
N GLU A 162 -6.68 10.46 -10.32
CA GLU A 162 -6.37 9.53 -11.41
C GLU A 162 -7.58 8.62 -11.70
N GLU A 163 -7.99 8.54 -12.97
CA GLU A 163 -8.99 7.57 -13.41
C GLU A 163 -8.39 6.17 -13.40
N MET A 164 -9.21 5.17 -13.00
CA MET A 164 -8.80 3.77 -13.19
C MET A 164 -9.03 3.43 -14.66
N GLU A 165 -7.95 3.20 -15.42
CA GLU A 165 -8.09 2.58 -16.73
C GLU A 165 -8.73 1.20 -16.52
N GLU A 166 -9.98 1.04 -16.95
CA GLU A 166 -10.58 -0.28 -17.08
C GLU A 166 -9.73 -1.04 -18.10
N THR A 167 -8.98 -2.03 -17.63
CA THR A 167 -8.41 -3.03 -18.53
C THR A 167 -9.58 -3.77 -19.17
N THR A 168 -10.09 -3.25 -20.26
CA THR A 168 -10.92 -4.02 -21.17
C THR A 168 -10.02 -5.14 -21.67
N ASP A 169 -10.28 -6.33 -21.15
CA ASP A 169 -9.73 -7.58 -21.66
C ASP A 169 -10.29 -7.74 -23.10
N VAL A 170 -9.54 -7.17 -24.05
CA VAL A 170 -9.87 -7.31 -25.47
C VAL A 170 -9.50 -8.74 -25.82
N THR A 171 -10.45 -9.64 -25.64
CA THR A 171 -10.41 -10.96 -26.28
C THR A 171 -10.32 -10.68 -27.79
N PRO A 172 -9.26 -11.10 -28.48
CA PRO A 172 -9.16 -10.88 -29.90
C PRO A 172 -10.33 -11.59 -30.59
N PRO A 173 -11.01 -10.97 -31.56
CA PRO A 173 -12.07 -11.64 -32.28
C PRO A 173 -11.50 -12.85 -33.01
N THR A 174 -12.09 -14.01 -32.71
CA THR A 174 -11.82 -15.26 -33.43
C THR A 174 -12.28 -15.07 -34.88
N THR A 175 -11.34 -14.83 -35.77
CA THR A 175 -11.59 -14.87 -37.22
C THR A 175 -11.80 -16.31 -37.64
N THR A 176 -13.06 -16.74 -37.69
CA THR A 176 -13.44 -17.90 -38.53
C THR A 176 -13.42 -17.45 -39.99
N GLY A 177 -12.36 -17.85 -40.67
CA GLY A 177 -12.27 -17.68 -42.08
C GLY A 177 -13.21 -18.61 -42.83
N THR A 178 -13.89 -18.09 -43.83
CA THR A 178 -14.21 -18.84 -45.06
C THR A 178 -14.76 -17.82 -46.08
N GLY A 179 -14.18 -17.77 -47.25
CA GLY A 179 -14.73 -17.02 -48.37
C GLY A 179 -13.68 -16.49 -49.34
N ASN A 180 -13.07 -17.40 -50.07
CA ASN A 180 -12.34 -17.07 -51.31
C ASN A 180 -13.30 -16.52 -52.35
N THR A 181 -13.08 -15.30 -52.82
CA THR A 181 -13.63 -14.83 -54.10
C THR A 181 -12.49 -14.14 -54.84
N PRO A 182 -12.18 -14.58 -56.07
CA PRO A 182 -11.12 -13.98 -56.87
C PRO A 182 -11.55 -12.64 -57.42
N CYS A 183 -10.62 -11.70 -57.47
CA CYS A 183 -10.80 -10.42 -58.13
C CYS A 183 -10.78 -10.62 -59.65
N ASP A 184 -11.80 -10.12 -60.35
CA ASP A 184 -11.83 -10.02 -61.81
C ASP A 184 -11.14 -8.74 -62.28
N GLU A 185 -10.68 -8.76 -63.55
CA GLU A 185 -9.74 -7.79 -64.17
C GLU A 185 -10.28 -6.39 -64.44
N ASP A 186 -11.37 -5.94 -63.82
CA ASP A 186 -11.92 -4.61 -64.05
C ASP A 186 -12.14 -3.80 -62.77
N GLY A 187 -11.05 -3.29 -62.24
CA GLY A 187 -11.02 -2.04 -61.52
C GLY A 187 -11.75 -1.94 -60.17
N CYS A 188 -10.98 -1.77 -59.08
CA CYS A 188 -11.44 -1.17 -57.85
C CYS A 188 -11.87 0.31 -58.09
N SER A 189 -13.12 0.61 -57.92
CA SER A 189 -13.62 1.98 -57.80
C SER A 189 -13.73 2.38 -56.34
N ILE A 190 -13.37 3.65 -56.08
CA ILE A 190 -13.23 4.39 -54.83
C ILE A 190 -14.41 4.25 -53.90
#